data_d619bbe156c2e6dba64d780cfd33abd2
#
_entry.id   d619bbe156c2e6dba64d780cfd33abd2
#
_cell.length_a   1.000
_cell.length_b   1.000
_cell.length_c   1.000
_cell.angle_alpha   90.00
_cell.angle_beta   90.00
_cell.angle_gamma   90.00
#
_symmetry.space_group_name_H-M   'P 1'
#
loop_
_entity.id
_entity.type
_entity.pdbx_description
1 polymer ?
#
loop_
_entity_poly.entity_id
_entity_poly.type
_entity_poly.pdbx_seq_one_letter_code
_entity_poly.pdbx_strand_id
1 'polypeptide(L)'
;MKKTGKILAALGLAVAFGAILNPTQAKAEDTDRIAQGVYIGNIDVGGMTEQEALSAVTDYVNNAGEAVFTLTAGGRSTQVKASDLALEFTDMNVVSEAMDVGKSGNLIKRYKDKKDLENGNVVIDMVLNVDHDTVSELLDEKADELDQKAVDNGLVRENGTFKIIKGSQGVEINVEKSIAAIENYVSDGWDGQGGSIELSAEIVEPKGSEEELSKVKDLLGGFNTNYSSSTQNRCDNIATAADKINGTVLYPGEEFSVYETIGPLDAANGYELAGAYENGQTVQSYGGGVCQVSTTLYNAVILAELEVTERSNHSMIVTYVKPSMDAAIAGDYKDLKFVNNQDVPIYIEGYTSGKNVYFNIYGEETRPANRKVTYESEVVSEQDPGTQFVATGDPVGTMSVSQGKHVGYVAQLWKVVTVDGVEESREVFNKSTYKASPKIVNVGTASEDPNASATIGAALATGDEGTIYAAVAQFTAAVSTTQEQPAENQSAEEQAIVGDGQVDVSGDNGGNGQ
;
A
#
# COMPACT_ATOMS: atom_id res chain seq x y z
N MET A 1 -11.78 8.59 -9.88
CA MET A 1 -13.09 9.16 -9.49
C MET A 1 -12.96 10.69 -9.46
N LYS A 2 -13.89 11.41 -10.08
CA LYS A 2 -13.80 12.86 -10.32
C LYS A 2 -13.83 13.65 -9.01
N LYS A 3 -12.75 14.35 -8.66
CA LYS A 3 -12.76 15.39 -7.64
C LYS A 3 -13.34 16.64 -8.28
N THR A 4 -14.52 17.01 -7.85
CA THR A 4 -15.14 18.30 -8.14
C THR A 4 -14.48 19.37 -7.28
N GLY A 5 -13.75 20.28 -7.93
CA GLY A 5 -13.21 21.47 -7.29
C GLY A 5 -14.34 22.33 -6.71
N LYS A 6 -14.27 22.59 -5.42
CA LYS A 6 -15.05 23.64 -4.78
C LYS A 6 -14.31 24.95 -4.97
N ILE A 7 -14.88 25.80 -5.81
CA ILE A 7 -14.51 27.21 -5.91
C ILE A 7 -14.99 27.88 -4.63
N LEU A 8 -14.09 28.35 -3.78
CA LEU A 8 -14.43 29.28 -2.70
C LEU A 8 -14.86 30.60 -3.34
N ALA A 9 -16.14 30.90 -3.21
CA ALA A 9 -16.67 32.19 -3.53
C ALA A 9 -16.38 33.14 -2.36
N ALA A 10 -15.51 34.11 -2.61
CA ALA A 10 -15.36 35.24 -1.71
C ALA A 10 -16.72 35.97 -1.61
N LEU A 11 -17.31 35.94 -0.42
CA LEU A 11 -18.56 36.64 -0.15
C LEU A 11 -18.28 38.15 -0.03
N GLY A 12 -18.40 38.83 -1.13
CA GLY A 12 -18.50 40.30 -1.11
C GLY A 12 -19.84 40.70 -0.49
N LEU A 13 -19.81 41.22 0.72
CA LEU A 13 -20.97 41.80 1.38
C LEU A 13 -21.28 43.17 0.75
N ALA A 14 -22.13 43.18 -0.28
CA ALA A 14 -22.68 44.40 -0.81
C ALA A 14 -23.81 44.89 0.12
N VAL A 15 -23.54 45.87 0.96
CA VAL A 15 -24.56 46.59 1.70
C VAL A 15 -25.16 47.67 0.78
N ALA A 16 -26.36 47.40 0.29
CA ALA A 16 -27.14 48.39 -0.45
C ALA A 16 -27.83 49.34 0.54
N PHE A 17 -27.33 50.54 0.68
CA PHE A 17 -28.05 51.63 1.33
C PHE A 17 -28.76 52.46 0.29
N GLY A 18 -30.10 52.47 0.38
CA GLY A 18 -30.96 53.34 -0.42
C GLY A 18 -30.81 54.83 0.00
N ALA A 19 -30.40 55.66 -0.94
CA ALA A 19 -30.32 57.09 -0.74
C ALA A 19 -31.73 57.73 -0.74
N ILE A 20 -32.09 58.35 0.36
CA ILE A 20 -33.18 59.35 0.38
C ILE A 20 -32.51 60.73 0.33
N LEU A 21 -32.59 61.37 -0.83
CA LEU A 21 -32.19 62.78 -1.03
C LEU A 21 -33.20 63.71 -0.41
N ASN A 22 -32.75 64.45 0.58
CA ASN A 22 -33.38 65.75 0.92
C ASN A 22 -32.29 66.85 0.97
N PRO A 23 -32.40 67.92 0.23
CA PRO A 23 -31.40 68.98 0.22
C PRO A 23 -31.73 70.04 1.27
N THR A 24 -31.04 70.00 2.39
CA THR A 24 -30.89 71.20 3.21
C THR A 24 -29.42 71.44 3.44
N GLN A 25 -28.88 72.49 2.82
CA GLN A 25 -27.54 72.95 3.17
C GLN A 25 -27.50 73.41 4.63
N ALA A 26 -26.92 72.55 5.48
CA ALA A 26 -26.35 73.01 6.71
C ALA A 26 -24.85 72.69 6.62
N LYS A 27 -24.02 73.72 6.87
CA LYS A 27 -22.59 73.51 7.07
C LYS A 27 -22.44 72.38 8.10
N ALA A 28 -22.09 71.21 7.63
CA ALA A 28 -21.69 70.09 8.52
C ALA A 28 -20.37 70.53 9.15
N GLU A 29 -20.39 70.74 10.44
CA GLU A 29 -19.19 70.83 11.24
C GLU A 29 -18.41 69.51 11.08
N ASP A 30 -17.10 69.58 11.18
CA ASP A 30 -16.04 68.57 11.10
C ASP A 30 -16.20 67.30 11.98
N THR A 31 -17.45 66.97 12.36
CA THR A 31 -17.77 65.87 13.27
C THR A 31 -17.72 64.46 12.66
N ASP A 32 -17.76 64.41 11.28
CA ASP A 32 -17.88 63.16 10.56
C ASP A 32 -16.52 62.61 10.03
N ARG A 33 -15.41 63.23 10.44
CA ARG A 33 -14.07 62.83 10.05
C ARG A 33 -13.18 62.52 11.27
N ILE A 34 -12.32 61.52 11.17
CA ILE A 34 -11.32 61.16 12.17
C ILE A 34 -10.40 62.37 12.41
N ALA A 35 -9.98 62.56 13.65
CA ALA A 35 -9.04 63.64 14.00
C ALA A 35 -7.67 63.41 13.32
N GLN A 36 -7.01 64.54 12.92
CA GLN A 36 -5.66 64.45 12.35
C GLN A 36 -4.68 63.84 13.37
N GLY A 37 -3.76 62.97 12.90
CA GLY A 37 -2.79 62.32 13.73
C GLY A 37 -3.29 61.01 14.40
N VAL A 38 -4.45 60.50 13.98
CA VAL A 38 -4.94 59.19 14.39
C VAL A 38 -4.53 58.15 13.35
N TYR A 39 -3.99 57.04 13.83
CA TYR A 39 -3.56 55.87 13.05
C TYR A 39 -4.28 54.62 13.52
N ILE A 40 -4.58 53.72 12.59
CA ILE A 40 -4.98 52.34 12.87
C ILE A 40 -3.81 51.46 12.41
N GLY A 41 -3.07 50.84 13.37
CA GLY A 41 -1.80 50.21 13.08
C GLY A 41 -0.85 51.20 12.38
N ASN A 42 -0.42 50.88 11.17
CA ASN A 42 0.45 51.73 10.34
C ASN A 42 -0.34 52.63 9.34
N ILE A 43 -1.67 52.61 9.36
CA ILE A 43 -2.52 53.31 8.43
C ILE A 43 -2.85 54.70 9.00
N ASP A 44 -2.44 55.80 8.32
CA ASP A 44 -2.89 57.16 8.65
C ASP A 44 -4.35 57.33 8.22
N VAL A 45 -5.25 57.38 9.20
CA VAL A 45 -6.70 57.58 8.97
C VAL A 45 -7.13 58.98 9.32
N GLY A 46 -6.19 59.89 9.66
CA GLY A 46 -6.49 61.29 9.99
C GLY A 46 -7.19 62.02 8.88
N GLY A 47 -8.31 62.68 9.19
CA GLY A 47 -9.15 63.41 8.24
C GLY A 47 -10.06 62.53 7.37
N MET A 48 -10.04 61.20 7.50
CA MET A 48 -10.92 60.29 6.78
C MET A 48 -12.31 60.25 7.40
N THR A 49 -13.33 59.97 6.60
CA THR A 49 -14.63 59.52 7.07
C THR A 49 -14.55 58.06 7.52
N GLU A 50 -15.53 57.59 8.25
CA GLU A 50 -15.63 56.17 8.68
C GLU A 50 -15.51 55.22 7.47
N GLN A 51 -16.19 55.52 6.36
CA GLN A 51 -16.17 54.71 5.16
C GLN A 51 -14.80 54.72 4.45
N GLU A 52 -14.13 55.89 4.41
CA GLU A 52 -12.78 56.02 3.83
C GLU A 52 -11.75 55.24 4.67
N ALA A 53 -11.86 55.30 6.01
CA ALA A 53 -10.99 54.57 6.93
C ALA A 53 -11.21 53.05 6.81
N LEU A 54 -12.48 52.62 6.74
CA LEU A 54 -12.81 51.20 6.54
C LEU A 54 -12.23 50.66 5.22
N SER A 55 -12.34 51.47 4.13
CA SER A 55 -11.73 51.10 2.84
C SER A 55 -10.21 50.99 2.95
N ALA A 56 -9.56 51.96 3.61
CA ALA A 56 -8.09 51.96 3.78
C ALA A 56 -7.60 50.74 4.60
N VAL A 57 -8.33 50.35 5.64
CA VAL A 57 -8.03 49.14 6.41
C VAL A 57 -8.23 47.90 5.54
N THR A 58 -9.34 47.84 4.79
CA THR A 58 -9.60 46.69 3.88
C THR A 58 -8.52 46.55 2.81
N ASP A 59 -8.12 47.67 2.19
CA ASP A 59 -7.07 47.68 1.19
C ASP A 59 -5.72 47.26 1.78
N TYR A 60 -5.42 47.65 3.01
CA TYR A 60 -4.23 47.22 3.71
C TYR A 60 -4.23 45.71 3.92
N VAL A 61 -5.32 45.14 4.44
CA VAL A 61 -5.46 43.69 4.66
C VAL A 61 -5.31 42.91 3.35
N ASN A 62 -5.96 43.38 2.27
CA ASN A 62 -5.83 42.77 0.95
C ASN A 62 -4.40 42.80 0.42
N ASN A 63 -3.70 43.93 0.57
CA ASN A 63 -2.30 44.04 0.17
C ASN A 63 -1.38 43.20 1.01
N ALA A 64 -1.64 43.12 2.32
CA ALA A 64 -0.91 42.23 3.22
C ALA A 64 -1.07 40.75 2.85
N GLY A 65 -2.21 40.36 2.28
CA GLY A 65 -2.47 39.04 1.74
C GLY A 65 -1.50 38.56 0.66
N GLU A 66 -0.85 39.49 -0.06
CA GLU A 66 0.16 39.16 -1.08
C GLU A 66 1.56 38.87 -0.49
N ALA A 67 1.76 39.11 0.79
CA ALA A 67 3.02 38.80 1.47
C ALA A 67 3.28 37.29 1.43
N VAL A 68 4.57 36.90 1.30
CA VAL A 68 4.97 35.49 1.23
C VAL A 68 5.66 35.12 2.53
N PHE A 69 5.12 34.12 3.22
CA PHE A 69 5.78 33.49 4.36
C PHE A 69 6.59 32.29 3.90
N THR A 70 7.76 32.12 4.51
CA THR A 70 8.53 30.88 4.46
C THR A 70 8.27 30.11 5.75
N LEU A 71 7.52 29.01 5.65
CA LEU A 71 7.29 28.09 6.75
C LEU A 71 8.48 27.12 6.82
N THR A 72 9.08 26.97 8.00
CA THR A 72 10.25 26.11 8.19
C THR A 72 9.99 25.07 9.28
N ALA A 73 10.38 23.81 9.03
CA ALA A 73 10.26 22.72 9.99
C ALA A 73 11.45 21.75 9.84
N GLY A 74 12.20 21.49 10.89
CA GLY A 74 13.27 20.48 10.88
C GLY A 74 14.34 20.66 9.79
N GLY A 75 14.55 21.90 9.31
CA GLY A 75 15.48 22.22 8.23
C GLY A 75 14.90 22.14 6.81
N ARG A 76 13.63 21.81 6.67
CA ARG A 76 12.85 21.88 5.41
C ARG A 76 12.03 23.16 5.39
N SER A 77 11.59 23.59 4.23
CA SER A 77 10.78 24.81 4.11
C SER A 77 9.86 24.77 2.90
N THR A 78 8.72 25.44 3.05
CA THR A 78 7.78 25.74 1.96
C THR A 78 7.39 27.19 1.98
N GLN A 79 6.82 27.71 0.89
CA GLN A 79 6.31 29.07 0.80
C GLN A 79 4.81 29.08 0.64
N VAL A 80 4.17 30.00 1.38
CA VAL A 80 2.73 30.23 1.34
C VAL A 80 2.47 31.72 1.27
N LYS A 81 1.37 32.15 0.65
CA LYS A 81 0.93 33.54 0.73
C LYS A 81 0.15 33.76 2.03
N ALA A 82 0.20 34.98 2.53
CA ALA A 82 -0.62 35.37 3.67
C ALA A 82 -2.13 35.22 3.40
N SER A 83 -2.57 35.40 2.15
CA SER A 83 -3.94 35.13 1.71
C SER A 83 -4.37 33.67 1.85
N ASP A 84 -3.42 32.72 1.77
CA ASP A 84 -3.70 31.28 1.89
C ASP A 84 -4.02 30.90 3.35
N LEU A 85 -3.67 31.76 4.31
CA LEU A 85 -3.97 31.62 5.73
C LEU A 85 -5.33 32.19 6.13
N ALA A 86 -6.12 32.68 5.17
CA ALA A 86 -7.40 33.38 5.38
C ALA A 86 -7.27 34.49 6.45
N LEU A 87 -6.38 35.46 6.17
CA LEU A 87 -6.22 36.61 7.06
C LEU A 87 -7.55 37.30 7.34
N GLU A 88 -7.84 37.45 8.61
CA GLU A 88 -9.04 38.11 9.09
C GLU A 88 -8.70 39.35 9.93
N PHE A 89 -9.46 40.38 9.70
CA PHE A 89 -9.51 41.55 10.58
C PHE A 89 -10.82 41.49 11.38
N THR A 90 -10.72 41.09 12.64
CA THR A 90 -11.90 40.77 13.46
C THR A 90 -12.43 41.95 14.27
N ASP A 91 -11.59 42.95 14.58
CA ASP A 91 -12.03 44.08 15.38
C ASP A 91 -12.57 45.25 14.55
N MET A 92 -13.82 45.13 14.10
CA MET A 92 -14.53 46.18 13.38
C MET A 92 -14.71 47.47 14.17
N ASN A 93 -14.43 47.48 15.50
CA ASN A 93 -14.60 48.65 16.33
C ASN A 93 -13.44 49.63 16.20
N VAL A 94 -12.28 49.27 15.72
CA VAL A 94 -11.11 50.16 15.61
C VAL A 94 -11.39 51.41 14.78
N VAL A 95 -12.21 51.30 13.71
CA VAL A 95 -12.63 52.45 12.93
C VAL A 95 -13.55 53.37 13.74
N SER A 96 -14.46 52.76 14.51
CA SER A 96 -15.33 53.52 15.44
C SER A 96 -14.54 54.16 16.59
N GLU A 97 -13.53 53.45 17.12
CA GLU A 97 -12.61 54.02 18.11
C GLU A 97 -11.81 55.19 17.53
N ALA A 98 -11.33 55.07 16.28
CA ALA A 98 -10.66 56.18 15.59
C ALA A 98 -11.56 57.40 15.40
N MET A 99 -12.82 57.17 15.05
CA MET A 99 -13.84 58.22 14.98
C MET A 99 -14.09 58.91 16.32
N ASP A 100 -13.96 58.21 17.43
CA ASP A 100 -14.22 58.63 18.77
C ASP A 100 -13.09 59.43 19.43
N VAL A 101 -11.84 59.32 18.89
CA VAL A 101 -10.66 60.01 19.45
C VAL A 101 -10.91 61.53 19.52
N GLY A 102 -10.83 62.08 20.69
CA GLY A 102 -11.01 63.49 20.96
C GLY A 102 -12.46 64.02 20.89
N LYS A 103 -13.42 63.13 20.55
CA LYS A 103 -14.83 63.50 20.34
C LYS A 103 -15.77 62.89 21.37
N SER A 104 -15.53 61.65 21.78
CA SER A 104 -16.40 60.92 22.66
C SER A 104 -15.84 60.79 24.09
N GLY A 105 -16.69 60.42 25.04
CA GLY A 105 -16.35 60.26 26.44
C GLY A 105 -16.50 61.54 27.27
N ASN A 106 -16.00 61.48 28.53
CA ASN A 106 -16.08 62.62 29.44
C ASN A 106 -15.08 63.72 29.08
N LEU A 107 -15.23 64.94 29.65
CA LEU A 107 -14.37 66.09 29.35
C LEU A 107 -12.88 65.80 29.57
N ILE A 108 -12.55 64.96 30.56
CA ILE A 108 -11.15 64.60 30.86
C ILE A 108 -10.56 63.73 29.75
N LYS A 109 -11.30 62.73 29.27
CA LYS A 109 -10.87 61.87 28.15
C LYS A 109 -10.68 62.70 26.89
N ARG A 110 -11.66 63.51 26.48
CA ARG A 110 -11.58 64.38 25.31
C ARG A 110 -10.40 65.38 25.38
N TYR A 111 -10.13 65.93 26.56
CA TYR A 111 -8.98 66.81 26.78
C TYR A 111 -7.65 66.03 26.66
N LYS A 112 -7.58 64.84 27.25
CA LYS A 112 -6.40 63.97 27.12
C LYS A 112 -6.12 63.60 25.67
N ASP A 113 -7.15 63.12 24.97
CA ASP A 113 -7.02 62.72 23.56
C ASP A 113 -6.52 63.89 22.68
N LYS A 114 -7.04 65.13 22.89
CA LYS A 114 -6.59 66.35 22.22
C LYS A 114 -5.12 66.67 22.55
N LYS A 115 -4.71 66.50 23.80
CA LYS A 115 -3.32 66.73 24.23
C LYS A 115 -2.38 65.69 23.64
N ASP A 116 -2.81 64.44 23.57
CA ASP A 116 -2.01 63.35 22.96
C ASP A 116 -1.81 63.64 21.44
N LEU A 117 -2.84 64.09 20.73
CA LEU A 117 -2.77 64.53 19.33
C LEU A 117 -1.91 65.80 19.13
N GLU A 118 -1.87 66.74 20.08
CA GLU A 118 -0.97 67.92 20.03
C GLU A 118 0.51 67.55 20.23
N ASN A 119 0.77 66.46 20.96
CA ASN A 119 2.14 66.05 21.34
C ASN A 119 2.66 64.89 20.50
N GLY A 120 1.81 64.24 19.68
CA GLY A 120 2.19 63.09 18.85
C GLY A 120 0.96 62.52 18.16
N ASN A 121 1.13 61.28 17.69
CA ASN A 121 0.05 60.53 17.05
C ASN A 121 -0.65 59.64 18.08
N VAL A 122 -1.93 59.40 17.87
CA VAL A 122 -2.68 58.33 18.54
C VAL A 122 -2.76 57.12 17.65
N VAL A 123 -2.18 56.00 18.08
CA VAL A 123 -2.21 54.73 17.34
C VAL A 123 -3.19 53.81 18.02
N ILE A 124 -4.15 53.31 17.24
CA ILE A 124 -5.07 52.25 17.65
C ILE A 124 -4.50 50.96 17.11
N ASP A 125 -4.33 49.96 17.97
CA ASP A 125 -3.76 48.69 17.58
C ASP A 125 -4.68 47.97 16.60
N MET A 126 -4.11 47.44 15.53
CA MET A 126 -4.80 46.60 14.54
C MET A 126 -4.25 45.17 14.70
N VAL A 127 -5.09 44.28 15.12
CA VAL A 127 -4.73 42.86 15.27
C VAL A 127 -5.32 42.10 14.08
N LEU A 128 -4.43 41.45 13.32
CA LEU A 128 -4.80 40.50 12.29
C LEU A 128 -4.80 39.09 12.90
N ASN A 129 -5.72 38.29 12.45
CA ASN A 129 -5.83 36.88 12.80
C ASN A 129 -5.84 36.03 11.52
N VAL A 130 -5.68 34.74 11.68
CA VAL A 130 -5.82 33.75 10.61
C VAL A 130 -6.95 32.79 10.96
N ASP A 131 -7.57 32.17 9.97
CA ASP A 131 -8.58 31.16 10.21
C ASP A 131 -7.91 29.82 10.56
N HIS A 132 -8.20 29.31 11.75
CA HIS A 132 -7.60 28.10 12.32
C HIS A 132 -7.78 26.87 11.41
N ASP A 133 -9.00 26.68 10.90
CA ASP A 133 -9.33 25.50 10.08
C ASP A 133 -8.63 25.57 8.72
N THR A 134 -8.57 26.75 8.12
CA THR A 134 -7.85 26.99 6.85
C THR A 134 -6.35 26.74 7.02
N VAL A 135 -5.75 27.21 8.12
CA VAL A 135 -4.32 26.96 8.41
C VAL A 135 -4.07 25.47 8.63
N SER A 136 -4.96 24.76 9.31
CA SER A 136 -4.85 23.30 9.50
C SER A 136 -4.88 22.57 8.15
N GLU A 137 -5.86 22.88 7.28
CA GLU A 137 -5.95 22.28 5.94
C GLU A 137 -4.71 22.58 5.09
N LEU A 138 -4.18 23.79 5.18
CA LEU A 138 -2.96 24.19 4.49
C LEU A 138 -1.73 23.42 4.97
N LEU A 139 -1.57 23.26 6.28
CA LEU A 139 -0.44 22.49 6.85
C LEU A 139 -0.52 21.01 6.46
N ASP A 140 -1.72 20.42 6.44
CA ASP A 140 -1.93 19.05 5.96
C ASP A 140 -1.58 18.91 4.46
N GLU A 141 -1.92 19.91 3.63
CA GLU A 141 -1.53 19.95 2.20
C GLU A 141 0.00 20.03 2.04
N LYS A 142 0.66 20.77 2.92
CA LYS A 142 2.10 21.02 2.88
C LYS A 142 2.93 19.98 3.64
N ALA A 143 2.30 19.00 4.27
CA ALA A 143 2.99 17.97 5.05
C ALA A 143 4.06 17.24 4.22
N ASP A 144 3.78 16.85 2.96
CA ASP A 144 4.76 16.18 2.09
C ASP A 144 6.03 17.02 1.81
N GLU A 145 5.92 18.36 1.87
CA GLU A 145 7.04 19.29 1.67
C GLU A 145 7.84 19.50 2.96
N LEU A 146 7.19 19.47 4.12
CA LEU A 146 7.73 19.79 5.44
C LEU A 146 8.18 18.56 6.22
N ASP A 147 7.42 17.45 6.11
CA ASP A 147 7.73 16.22 6.82
C ASP A 147 8.82 15.41 6.11
N GLN A 148 9.55 14.67 6.91
CA GLN A 148 10.48 13.65 6.45
C GLN A 148 10.21 12.36 7.20
N LYS A 149 9.82 11.31 6.48
CA LYS A 149 9.64 10.00 7.10
C LYS A 149 10.95 9.48 7.67
N ALA A 150 10.91 8.91 8.86
CA ALA A 150 12.04 8.18 9.38
C ALA A 150 12.33 6.97 8.46
N VAL A 151 13.60 6.68 8.30
CA VAL A 151 14.06 5.43 7.69
C VAL A 151 14.49 4.52 8.82
N ASP A 152 13.80 3.40 8.99
CA ASP A 152 14.10 2.47 10.08
C ASP A 152 15.51 1.86 9.92
N ASN A 153 16.13 1.49 11.05
CA ASN A 153 17.35 0.73 11.01
C ASN A 153 17.06 -0.66 10.40
N GLY A 154 18.00 -1.17 9.62
CA GLY A 154 17.84 -2.44 8.93
C GLY A 154 18.91 -3.44 9.28
N LEU A 155 18.75 -4.64 8.75
CA LEU A 155 19.76 -5.69 8.79
C LEU A 155 20.11 -6.13 7.37
N VAL A 156 21.36 -6.48 7.18
CA VAL A 156 21.82 -7.23 6.01
C VAL A 156 22.60 -8.45 6.51
N ARG A 157 22.38 -9.59 5.86
CA ARG A 157 23.13 -10.80 6.17
C ARG A 157 24.16 -11.07 5.10
N GLU A 158 25.44 -10.97 5.45
CA GLU A 158 26.57 -11.22 4.56
C GLU A 158 27.47 -12.29 5.14
N ASN A 159 27.79 -13.30 4.34
CA ASN A 159 28.64 -14.42 4.74
C ASN A 159 28.20 -15.09 6.08
N GLY A 160 26.89 -15.18 6.29
CA GLY A 160 26.33 -15.79 7.49
C GLY A 160 26.27 -14.87 8.72
N THR A 161 26.73 -13.63 8.62
CA THR A 161 26.78 -12.67 9.74
C THR A 161 25.85 -11.49 9.46
N PHE A 162 25.10 -11.06 10.48
CA PHE A 162 24.27 -9.86 10.40
C PHE A 162 25.08 -8.59 10.62
N LYS A 163 24.76 -7.56 9.83
CA LYS A 163 25.25 -6.20 9.99
C LYS A 163 24.07 -5.26 10.07
N ILE A 164 24.11 -4.33 11.01
CA ILE A 164 23.08 -3.30 11.17
C ILE A 164 23.35 -2.19 10.15
N ILE A 165 22.32 -1.83 9.40
CA ILE A 165 22.29 -0.66 8.53
C ILE A 165 21.56 0.44 9.28
N LYS A 166 22.23 1.56 9.53
CA LYS A 166 21.62 2.70 10.20
C LYS A 166 20.65 3.41 9.28
N GLY A 167 19.45 3.61 9.78
CA GLY A 167 18.43 4.46 9.18
C GLY A 167 18.69 5.95 9.42
N SER A 168 17.68 6.75 9.29
CA SER A 168 17.72 8.18 9.57
C SER A 168 16.47 8.62 10.32
N GLN A 169 16.64 9.61 11.20
CA GLN A 169 15.54 10.27 11.87
C GLN A 169 14.58 10.89 10.87
N GLY A 170 13.31 10.84 11.19
CA GLY A 170 12.26 11.59 10.54
C GLY A 170 11.98 12.90 11.24
N VAL A 171 11.19 13.73 10.61
CA VAL A 171 10.66 14.99 11.14
C VAL A 171 9.19 15.03 10.77
N GLU A 172 8.33 15.29 11.74
CA GLU A 172 6.89 15.43 11.55
C GLU A 172 6.43 16.73 12.19
N ILE A 173 5.66 17.54 11.46
CA ILE A 173 5.12 18.78 12.02
C ILE A 173 4.04 18.49 13.04
N ASN A 174 4.07 19.20 14.16
CA ASN A 174 2.96 19.23 15.09
C ASN A 174 1.98 20.31 14.65
N VAL A 175 0.90 19.91 13.98
CA VAL A 175 -0.05 20.83 13.33
C VAL A 175 -0.61 21.83 14.33
N GLU A 176 -1.11 21.39 15.48
CA GLU A 176 -1.71 22.27 16.49
C GLU A 176 -0.73 23.35 17.01
N LYS A 177 0.51 22.95 17.34
CA LYS A 177 1.52 23.89 17.79
C LYS A 177 2.01 24.81 16.66
N SER A 178 2.00 24.32 15.43
CA SER A 178 2.38 25.09 14.25
C SER A 178 1.32 26.14 13.90
N ILE A 179 0.04 25.82 14.02
CA ILE A 179 -1.06 26.77 13.92
C ILE A 179 -0.85 27.90 14.95
N ALA A 180 -0.64 27.53 16.22
CA ALA A 180 -0.41 28.52 17.26
C ALA A 180 0.83 29.41 16.98
N ALA A 181 1.88 28.88 16.35
CA ALA A 181 3.04 29.68 15.95
C ALA A 181 2.69 30.68 14.84
N ILE A 182 1.89 30.27 13.85
CA ILE A 182 1.41 31.15 12.78
C ILE A 182 0.47 32.22 13.32
N GLU A 183 -0.52 31.84 14.14
CA GLU A 183 -1.44 32.76 14.80
C GLU A 183 -0.71 33.83 15.62
N ASN A 184 0.25 33.41 16.46
CA ASN A 184 1.06 34.32 17.24
C ASN A 184 1.90 35.25 16.36
N TYR A 185 2.51 34.74 15.29
CA TYR A 185 3.32 35.56 14.37
C TYR A 185 2.50 36.65 13.73
N VAL A 186 1.27 36.34 13.28
CA VAL A 186 0.38 37.29 12.62
C VAL A 186 -0.25 38.27 13.61
N SER A 187 -0.64 37.82 14.80
CA SER A 187 -1.31 38.66 15.81
C SER A 187 -0.34 39.54 16.60
N ASP A 188 0.93 39.17 16.73
CA ASP A 188 1.94 39.90 17.54
C ASP A 188 2.62 41.03 16.76
N GLY A 189 1.81 41.88 16.10
CA GLY A 189 2.29 43.11 15.45
C GLY A 189 2.99 42.90 14.10
N TRP A 190 2.59 41.90 13.32
CA TRP A 190 3.09 41.70 11.97
C TRP A 190 2.88 42.93 11.10
N ASP A 191 3.90 43.35 10.37
CA ASP A 191 3.95 44.60 9.59
C ASP A 191 3.33 44.48 8.19
N GLY A 192 2.72 43.35 7.82
CA GLY A 192 2.16 43.08 6.51
C GLY A 192 3.20 42.71 5.44
N GLN A 193 4.44 42.44 5.83
CA GLN A 193 5.50 42.01 4.92
C GLN A 193 5.76 40.51 5.03
N GLY A 194 6.42 39.94 4.00
CA GLY A 194 6.86 38.54 4.06
C GLY A 194 7.81 38.27 5.23
N GLY A 195 7.84 37.03 5.68
CA GLY A 195 8.68 36.61 6.80
C GLY A 195 8.93 35.12 6.84
N SER A 196 9.68 34.70 7.84
CA SER A 196 9.92 33.27 8.12
C SER A 196 9.26 32.89 9.43
N ILE A 197 8.49 31.82 9.41
CA ILE A 197 7.80 31.25 10.59
C ILE A 197 8.38 29.87 10.82
N GLU A 198 8.94 29.65 12.00
CA GLU A 198 9.41 28.32 12.39
C GLU A 198 8.23 27.56 13.03
N LEU A 199 7.88 26.45 12.37
CA LEU A 199 6.83 25.55 12.80
C LEU A 199 7.35 24.59 13.89
N SER A 200 6.45 24.11 14.71
CA SER A 200 6.77 23.07 15.67
C SER A 200 6.92 21.73 14.97
N ALA A 201 8.09 21.10 15.09
CA ALA A 201 8.34 19.78 14.55
C ALA A 201 8.81 18.82 15.64
N GLU A 202 8.44 17.57 15.50
CA GLU A 202 8.87 16.47 16.37
C GLU A 202 9.83 15.57 15.59
N ILE A 203 10.88 15.09 16.26
CA ILE A 203 11.81 14.13 15.68
C ILE A 203 11.19 12.74 15.85
N VAL A 204 11.06 12.03 14.74
CA VAL A 204 10.64 10.63 14.71
C VAL A 204 11.89 9.76 14.66
N GLU A 205 12.13 9.02 15.73
CA GLU A 205 13.28 8.12 15.77
C GLU A 205 13.03 6.89 14.89
N PRO A 206 14.08 6.39 14.19
CA PRO A 206 13.97 5.15 13.43
C PRO A 206 13.72 3.97 14.38
N LYS A 207 12.86 3.04 13.97
CA LYS A 207 12.66 1.77 14.67
C LYS A 207 13.93 0.92 14.62
N GLY A 208 14.02 -0.06 15.54
CA GLY A 208 15.11 -1.04 15.56
C GLY A 208 16.40 -0.50 16.12
N SER A 209 16.44 -0.33 17.44
CA SER A 209 17.69 -0.04 18.13
C SER A 209 18.76 -1.10 17.86
N GLU A 210 20.03 -0.76 18.03
CA GLU A 210 21.14 -1.71 17.90
C GLU A 210 20.98 -2.89 18.86
N GLU A 211 20.42 -2.66 20.05
CA GLU A 211 20.13 -3.70 21.03
C GLU A 211 19.07 -4.68 20.52
N GLU A 212 17.97 -4.20 19.95
CA GLU A 212 16.88 -5.03 19.40
C GLU A 212 17.35 -5.81 18.18
N LEU A 213 18.01 -5.16 17.22
CA LEU A 213 18.46 -5.80 16.00
C LEU A 213 19.58 -6.83 16.24
N SER A 214 20.42 -6.65 17.28
CA SER A 214 21.45 -7.61 17.66
C SER A 214 20.91 -8.95 18.18
N LYS A 215 19.64 -9.01 18.55
CA LYS A 215 18.96 -10.25 18.96
C LYS A 215 18.58 -11.14 17.78
N VAL A 216 18.54 -10.59 16.56
CA VAL A 216 18.25 -11.35 15.34
C VAL A 216 19.49 -12.14 14.92
N LYS A 217 19.58 -13.40 15.35
CA LYS A 217 20.76 -14.24 15.13
C LYS A 217 20.46 -15.71 14.88
N ASP A 218 19.32 -16.21 15.39
CA ASP A 218 18.95 -17.62 15.37
C ASP A 218 18.01 -17.90 14.19
N LEU A 219 18.17 -19.06 13.55
CA LEU A 219 17.26 -19.54 12.51
C LEU A 219 16.00 -20.11 13.17
N LEU A 220 14.88 -19.42 13.07
CA LEU A 220 13.59 -19.83 13.64
C LEU A 220 12.83 -20.80 12.75
N GLY A 221 12.94 -20.65 11.43
CA GLY A 221 12.29 -21.51 10.44
C GLY A 221 12.92 -21.33 9.07
N GLY A 222 13.04 -22.42 8.33
CA GLY A 222 13.59 -22.39 6.99
C GLY A 222 12.94 -23.45 6.10
N PHE A 223 12.73 -23.11 4.83
CA PHE A 223 12.13 -24.01 3.86
C PHE A 223 12.65 -23.71 2.44
N ASN A 224 12.57 -24.72 1.58
CA ASN A 224 12.93 -24.56 0.18
C ASN A 224 12.03 -25.41 -0.72
N THR A 225 11.90 -25.00 -1.99
CA THR A 225 11.22 -25.79 -3.03
C THR A 225 12.03 -25.78 -4.32
N ASN A 226 11.97 -26.91 -5.03
CA ASN A 226 12.67 -27.09 -6.31
C ASN A 226 11.82 -26.62 -7.49
N TYR A 227 12.46 -25.95 -8.46
CA TYR A 227 11.84 -25.51 -9.72
C TYR A 227 12.70 -25.87 -10.96
N SER A 228 13.41 -27.00 -10.90
CA SER A 228 14.35 -27.44 -11.96
C SER A 228 13.69 -27.64 -13.33
N SER A 229 12.41 -28.04 -13.34
CA SER A 229 11.61 -28.24 -14.55
C SER A 229 11.02 -26.94 -15.15
N SER A 230 11.27 -25.77 -14.51
CA SER A 230 10.72 -24.48 -14.97
C SER A 230 11.44 -23.92 -16.19
N THR A 231 10.67 -23.19 -17.04
CA THR A 231 11.23 -22.36 -18.12
C THR A 231 12.10 -21.24 -17.54
N GLN A 232 12.93 -20.61 -18.39
CA GLN A 232 13.81 -19.53 -17.93
C GLN A 232 13.01 -18.35 -17.37
N ASN A 233 11.99 -17.88 -18.08
CA ASN A 233 11.12 -16.79 -17.61
C ASN A 233 10.51 -17.07 -16.24
N ARG A 234 10.06 -18.30 -15.99
CA ARG A 234 9.54 -18.69 -14.69
C ARG A 234 10.63 -18.69 -13.61
N CYS A 235 11.85 -19.09 -13.94
CA CYS A 235 12.98 -19.01 -13.01
C CYS A 235 13.31 -17.56 -12.65
N ASP A 236 13.30 -16.66 -13.63
CA ASP A 236 13.60 -15.24 -13.46
C ASP A 236 12.53 -14.56 -12.60
N ASN A 237 11.24 -14.89 -12.81
CA ASN A 237 10.14 -14.43 -11.95
C ASN A 237 10.31 -14.89 -10.49
N ILE A 238 10.70 -16.15 -10.26
CA ILE A 238 10.95 -16.69 -8.92
C ILE A 238 12.10 -15.93 -8.25
N ALA A 239 13.20 -15.69 -8.97
CA ALA A 239 14.33 -14.95 -8.45
C ALA A 239 13.95 -13.50 -8.12
N THR A 240 13.27 -12.81 -9.04
CA THR A 240 12.80 -11.43 -8.84
C THR A 240 11.91 -11.29 -7.61
N ALA A 241 10.95 -12.22 -7.43
CA ALA A 241 10.07 -12.17 -6.26
C ALA A 241 10.81 -12.50 -4.96
N ALA A 242 11.73 -13.46 -4.99
CA ALA A 242 12.55 -13.80 -3.81
C ALA A 242 13.46 -12.64 -3.41
N ASP A 243 14.08 -11.96 -4.37
CA ASP A 243 14.95 -10.80 -4.14
C ASP A 243 14.19 -9.62 -3.54
N LYS A 244 12.94 -9.38 -3.96
CA LYS A 244 12.09 -8.31 -3.39
C LYS A 244 11.72 -8.56 -1.91
N ILE A 245 11.58 -9.81 -1.51
CA ILE A 245 11.27 -10.19 -0.13
C ILE A 245 12.54 -10.23 0.74
N ASN A 246 13.68 -10.53 0.11
CA ASN A 246 14.95 -10.69 0.81
C ASN A 246 15.37 -9.40 1.53
N GLY A 247 15.83 -9.52 2.76
CA GLY A 247 16.32 -8.39 3.53
C GLY A 247 15.25 -7.67 4.34
N THR A 248 14.00 -8.11 4.28
CA THR A 248 12.91 -7.51 5.07
C THR A 248 13.16 -7.73 6.56
N VAL A 249 13.14 -6.64 7.32
CA VAL A 249 13.04 -6.64 8.78
C VAL A 249 11.60 -6.35 9.15
N LEU A 250 10.99 -7.23 9.92
CA LEU A 250 9.61 -7.05 10.40
C LEU A 250 9.63 -6.89 11.91
N TYR A 251 9.18 -5.72 12.38
CA TYR A 251 9.18 -5.41 13.80
C TYR A 251 8.00 -6.07 14.54
N PRO A 252 8.06 -6.18 15.89
CA PRO A 252 6.97 -6.76 16.67
C PRO A 252 5.61 -6.14 16.36
N GLY A 253 4.62 -6.98 16.06
CA GLY A 253 3.25 -6.58 15.73
C GLY A 253 3.04 -6.11 14.29
N GLU A 254 4.06 -5.99 13.47
CA GLU A 254 3.91 -5.64 12.06
C GLU A 254 3.43 -6.83 11.22
N GLU A 255 2.55 -6.53 10.29
CA GLU A 255 2.06 -7.50 9.30
C GLU A 255 2.85 -7.39 7.99
N PHE A 256 3.20 -8.53 7.41
CA PHE A 256 3.83 -8.65 6.10
C PHE A 256 2.82 -9.16 5.08
N SER A 257 2.71 -8.48 3.94
CA SER A 257 1.95 -8.90 2.77
C SER A 257 2.90 -9.28 1.64
N VAL A 258 2.77 -10.50 1.14
CA VAL A 258 3.61 -10.94 0.02
C VAL A 258 3.23 -10.19 -1.24
N TYR A 259 1.94 -10.04 -1.54
CA TYR A 259 1.50 -9.36 -2.76
C TYR A 259 1.91 -7.88 -2.80
N GLU A 260 1.79 -7.17 -1.70
CA GLU A 260 2.23 -5.76 -1.61
C GLU A 260 3.75 -5.63 -1.82
N THR A 261 4.53 -6.59 -1.31
CA THR A 261 6.00 -6.56 -1.42
C THR A 261 6.48 -6.89 -2.83
N ILE A 262 5.91 -7.91 -3.47
CA ILE A 262 6.40 -8.37 -4.77
C ILE A 262 5.73 -7.67 -5.96
N GLY A 263 4.54 -7.10 -5.77
CA GLY A 263 3.74 -6.47 -6.81
C GLY A 263 4.23 -5.08 -7.25
N PRO A 264 3.62 -4.50 -8.29
CA PRO A 264 2.75 -5.15 -9.27
C PRO A 264 3.45 -6.21 -10.13
N LEU A 265 2.71 -7.25 -10.54
CA LEU A 265 3.24 -8.35 -11.37
C LEU A 265 3.15 -7.97 -12.86
N ASP A 266 4.08 -7.16 -13.34
CA ASP A 266 4.16 -6.69 -14.73
C ASP A 266 5.61 -6.55 -15.21
N ALA A 267 5.77 -6.26 -16.50
CA ALA A 267 7.09 -6.12 -17.12
C ALA A 267 7.91 -4.95 -16.55
N ALA A 268 7.26 -3.86 -16.12
CA ALA A 268 7.96 -2.70 -15.56
C ALA A 268 8.61 -3.02 -14.21
N ASN A 269 8.06 -4.00 -13.49
CA ASN A 269 8.56 -4.50 -12.21
C ASN A 269 9.47 -5.73 -12.32
N GLY A 270 9.91 -6.06 -13.56
CA GLY A 270 10.89 -7.11 -13.81
C GLY A 270 10.30 -8.52 -13.94
N TYR A 271 8.98 -8.65 -14.17
CA TYR A 271 8.36 -9.95 -14.39
C TYR A 271 8.17 -10.24 -15.87
N GLU A 272 8.26 -11.52 -16.22
CA GLU A 272 8.10 -12.06 -17.55
C GLU A 272 6.83 -12.91 -17.66
N LEU A 273 6.34 -13.11 -18.89
CA LEU A 273 5.26 -14.05 -19.17
C LEU A 273 5.75 -15.48 -18.96
N ALA A 274 5.08 -16.23 -18.11
CA ALA A 274 5.33 -17.63 -17.83
C ALA A 274 4.04 -18.37 -17.48
N GLY A 275 4.10 -19.70 -17.50
CA GLY A 275 2.95 -20.54 -17.16
C GLY A 275 2.43 -20.30 -15.74
N ALA A 276 1.14 -20.05 -15.62
CA ALA A 276 0.39 -19.91 -14.36
C ALA A 276 -0.93 -20.68 -14.45
N TYR A 277 -1.48 -21.08 -13.30
CA TYR A 277 -2.81 -21.69 -13.24
C TYR A 277 -3.88 -20.63 -13.05
N GLU A 278 -4.83 -20.58 -13.99
CA GLU A 278 -6.00 -19.72 -13.90
C GLU A 278 -7.25 -20.52 -14.32
N ASN A 279 -8.28 -20.52 -13.45
CA ASN A 279 -9.58 -21.17 -13.69
C ASN A 279 -9.51 -22.65 -14.14
N GLY A 280 -8.49 -23.37 -13.69
CA GLY A 280 -8.31 -24.79 -14.03
C GLY A 280 -7.57 -25.03 -15.34
N GLN A 281 -6.96 -24.01 -15.92
CA GLN A 281 -6.15 -24.07 -17.13
C GLN A 281 -4.77 -23.45 -16.90
N THR A 282 -3.81 -23.88 -17.71
CA THR A 282 -2.49 -23.24 -17.77
C THR A 282 -2.57 -22.06 -18.75
N VAL A 283 -2.25 -20.85 -18.26
CA VAL A 283 -2.22 -19.62 -19.04
C VAL A 283 -0.85 -18.95 -18.94
N GLN A 284 -0.52 -18.10 -19.92
CA GLN A 284 0.67 -17.25 -19.84
C GLN A 284 0.31 -15.96 -19.09
N SER A 285 0.97 -15.71 -17.97
CA SER A 285 0.76 -14.53 -17.14
C SER A 285 2.08 -13.96 -16.64
N TYR A 286 2.12 -12.63 -16.44
CA TYR A 286 3.25 -12.01 -15.75
C TYR A 286 3.36 -12.54 -14.32
N GLY A 287 4.59 -12.80 -13.88
CA GLY A 287 4.84 -13.35 -12.55
C GLY A 287 4.48 -14.84 -12.41
N GLY A 288 4.28 -15.58 -13.51
CA GLY A 288 4.16 -17.04 -13.44
C GLY A 288 5.34 -17.63 -12.63
N GLY A 289 5.04 -18.32 -11.50
CA GLY A 289 6.03 -18.82 -10.55
C GLY A 289 5.98 -18.20 -9.15
N VAL A 290 5.42 -16.99 -8.98
CA VAL A 290 5.41 -16.30 -7.66
C VAL A 290 4.62 -17.02 -6.57
N CYS A 291 3.62 -17.82 -6.92
CA CYS A 291 2.94 -18.68 -5.97
C CYS A 291 3.87 -19.73 -5.31
N GLN A 292 4.92 -20.15 -6.02
CA GLN A 292 5.93 -21.03 -5.44
C GLN A 292 6.81 -20.29 -4.43
N VAL A 293 7.10 -19.01 -4.68
CA VAL A 293 7.80 -18.11 -3.74
C VAL A 293 6.97 -17.94 -2.46
N SER A 294 5.70 -17.57 -2.61
CA SER A 294 4.76 -17.45 -1.48
C SER A 294 4.62 -18.76 -0.69
N THR A 295 4.47 -19.88 -1.38
CA THR A 295 4.38 -21.21 -0.74
C THR A 295 5.64 -21.55 0.04
N THR A 296 6.82 -21.24 -0.52
CA THR A 296 8.10 -21.53 0.17
C THR A 296 8.24 -20.67 1.42
N LEU A 297 7.91 -19.38 1.31
CA LEU A 297 7.90 -18.47 2.45
C LEU A 297 6.88 -18.89 3.51
N TYR A 298 5.66 -19.27 3.11
CA TYR A 298 4.63 -19.77 4.03
C TYR A 298 5.14 -20.90 4.91
N ASN A 299 5.84 -21.87 4.33
CA ASN A 299 6.38 -22.99 5.11
C ASN A 299 7.51 -22.56 6.06
N ALA A 300 8.36 -21.60 5.67
CA ALA A 300 9.35 -21.02 6.57
C ALA A 300 8.69 -20.27 7.74
N VAL A 301 7.63 -19.50 7.45
CA VAL A 301 6.83 -18.72 8.41
C VAL A 301 6.18 -19.62 9.46
N ILE A 302 5.50 -20.70 9.04
CA ILE A 302 4.85 -21.59 10.00
C ILE A 302 5.88 -22.39 10.83
N LEU A 303 7.05 -22.75 10.26
CA LEU A 303 8.15 -23.38 11.01
C LEU A 303 8.76 -22.43 12.04
N ALA A 304 8.76 -21.12 11.76
CA ALA A 304 9.11 -20.08 12.72
C ALA A 304 8.00 -19.81 13.75
N GLU A 305 6.83 -20.45 13.61
CA GLU A 305 5.63 -20.28 14.42
C GLU A 305 5.11 -18.84 14.44
N LEU A 306 5.27 -18.09 13.33
CA LEU A 306 4.66 -16.78 13.16
C LEU A 306 3.17 -16.92 12.87
N GLU A 307 2.40 -15.90 13.25
CA GLU A 307 0.95 -15.87 13.07
C GLU A 307 0.58 -15.56 11.62
N VAL A 308 -0.03 -16.53 10.93
CA VAL A 308 -0.54 -16.35 9.56
C VAL A 308 -1.95 -15.79 9.61
N THR A 309 -2.14 -14.57 9.12
CA THR A 309 -3.43 -13.85 9.12
C THR A 309 -4.22 -14.08 7.85
N GLU A 310 -3.55 -14.30 6.71
CA GLU A 310 -4.19 -14.64 5.44
C GLU A 310 -3.42 -15.74 4.70
N ARG A 311 -4.14 -16.76 4.27
CA ARG A 311 -3.62 -17.81 3.40
C ARG A 311 -4.73 -18.45 2.59
N SER A 312 -4.52 -18.62 1.30
CA SER A 312 -5.41 -19.36 0.40
C SER A 312 -4.65 -20.51 -0.26
N ASN A 313 -5.30 -21.68 -0.39
CA ASN A 313 -4.73 -22.74 -1.22
C ASN A 313 -5.00 -22.49 -2.72
N HIS A 314 -4.22 -23.15 -3.57
CA HIS A 314 -4.49 -23.16 -5.01
C HIS A 314 -5.83 -23.84 -5.32
N SER A 315 -6.42 -23.47 -6.45
CA SER A 315 -7.66 -24.12 -6.92
C SER A 315 -7.44 -25.58 -7.34
N MET A 316 -6.21 -25.91 -7.82
CA MET A 316 -5.78 -27.26 -8.17
C MET A 316 -4.52 -27.62 -7.40
N ILE A 317 -4.25 -28.91 -7.25
CA ILE A 317 -3.06 -29.40 -6.54
C ILE A 317 -1.77 -28.93 -7.24
N VAL A 318 -0.82 -28.46 -6.44
CA VAL A 318 0.56 -28.19 -6.88
C VAL A 318 1.46 -29.33 -6.43
N THR A 319 2.62 -29.49 -7.07
CA THR A 319 3.47 -30.67 -6.86
C THR A 319 4.78 -30.37 -6.17
N TYR A 320 5.14 -29.09 -6.03
CA TYR A 320 6.38 -28.69 -5.34
C TYR A 320 6.26 -28.69 -3.80
N VAL A 321 5.06 -28.91 -3.25
CA VAL A 321 4.80 -29.19 -1.83
C VAL A 321 3.69 -30.24 -1.68
N LYS A 322 3.58 -30.82 -0.48
CA LYS A 322 2.45 -31.71 -0.13
C LYS A 322 1.14 -30.90 -0.02
N PRO A 323 -0.03 -31.57 -0.18
CA PRO A 323 -1.33 -30.92 -0.02
C PRO A 323 -1.46 -30.15 1.30
N SER A 324 -2.14 -29.03 1.31
CA SER A 324 -2.32 -28.09 2.43
C SER A 324 -1.06 -27.35 2.91
N MET A 325 0.08 -27.54 2.24
CA MET A 325 1.31 -26.79 2.49
C MET A 325 1.53 -25.63 1.52
N ASP A 326 0.61 -25.38 0.61
CA ASP A 326 0.69 -24.32 -0.40
C ASP A 326 0.04 -23.02 0.06
N ALA A 327 0.49 -21.90 -0.50
CA ALA A 327 -0.08 -20.58 -0.35
C ALA A 327 -0.13 -19.87 -1.72
N ALA A 328 -1.33 -19.70 -2.24
CA ALA A 328 -1.58 -19.09 -3.54
C ALA A 328 -1.71 -17.58 -3.44
N ILE A 329 -1.15 -16.88 -4.44
CA ILE A 329 -1.33 -15.43 -4.63
C ILE A 329 -2.11 -15.21 -5.92
N ALA A 330 -3.08 -14.29 -5.90
CA ALA A 330 -3.83 -13.91 -7.10
C ALA A 330 -4.43 -12.50 -6.93
N GLY A 331 -3.71 -11.50 -7.45
CA GLY A 331 -4.12 -10.11 -7.31
C GLY A 331 -4.35 -9.72 -5.84
N ASP A 332 -5.34 -8.87 -5.64
CA ASP A 332 -5.75 -8.37 -4.32
C ASP A 332 -6.74 -9.27 -3.57
N TYR A 333 -7.16 -10.40 -4.15
CA TYR A 333 -8.16 -11.31 -3.56
C TYR A 333 -7.58 -12.60 -2.96
N LYS A 334 -6.28 -12.87 -3.14
CA LYS A 334 -5.54 -13.94 -2.48
C LYS A 334 -4.13 -13.49 -2.17
N ASP A 335 -3.81 -13.45 -0.93
CA ASP A 335 -2.47 -13.12 -0.45
C ASP A 335 -1.98 -14.13 0.58
N LEU A 336 -0.70 -14.08 0.89
CA LEU A 336 -0.11 -14.61 2.09
C LEU A 336 0.26 -13.43 2.98
N LYS A 337 -0.41 -13.34 4.15
CA LYS A 337 -0.09 -12.37 5.18
C LYS A 337 0.23 -13.05 6.48
N PHE A 338 1.16 -12.48 7.22
CA PHE A 338 1.54 -12.96 8.55
C PHE A 338 2.07 -11.80 9.40
N VAL A 339 1.97 -11.94 10.70
CA VAL A 339 2.41 -10.96 11.69
C VAL A 339 3.65 -11.47 12.42
N ASN A 340 4.58 -10.58 12.68
CA ASN A 340 5.62 -10.86 13.66
C ASN A 340 5.01 -10.80 15.07
N ASN A 341 4.62 -11.95 15.58
CA ASN A 341 4.07 -12.15 16.93
C ASN A 341 5.16 -12.40 17.99
N GLN A 342 6.43 -12.16 17.66
CA GLN A 342 7.55 -12.23 18.60
C GLN A 342 7.76 -10.87 19.28
N ASP A 343 8.51 -10.87 20.41
CA ASP A 343 8.85 -9.65 21.15
C ASP A 343 10.06 -8.90 20.57
N VAL A 344 10.68 -9.45 19.51
CA VAL A 344 11.87 -8.89 18.83
C VAL A 344 11.67 -8.87 17.32
N PRO A 345 12.43 -8.03 16.59
CA PRO A 345 12.39 -8.05 15.13
C PRO A 345 12.75 -9.42 14.56
N ILE A 346 12.20 -9.74 13.40
CA ILE A 346 12.62 -10.87 12.58
C ILE A 346 13.22 -10.36 11.26
N TYR A 347 14.08 -11.19 10.66
CA TYR A 347 14.69 -10.94 9.35
C TYR A 347 14.31 -12.06 8.39
N ILE A 348 13.86 -11.69 7.20
CA ILE A 348 13.51 -12.63 6.14
C ILE A 348 14.64 -12.66 5.12
N GLU A 349 15.33 -13.79 5.03
CA GLU A 349 16.30 -14.08 3.98
C GLU A 349 15.63 -14.90 2.88
N GLY A 350 15.63 -14.39 1.65
CA GLY A 350 15.13 -15.08 0.46
C GLY A 350 16.19 -15.12 -0.63
N TYR A 351 16.44 -16.31 -1.21
CA TYR A 351 17.40 -16.43 -2.30
C TYR A 351 17.13 -17.66 -3.17
N THR A 352 17.75 -17.68 -4.35
CA THR A 352 17.70 -18.83 -5.27
C THR A 352 19.09 -19.44 -5.45
N SER A 353 19.17 -20.76 -5.43
CA SER A 353 20.43 -21.50 -5.69
C SER A 353 20.11 -22.90 -6.20
N GLY A 354 20.83 -23.36 -7.22
CA GLY A 354 20.72 -24.73 -7.75
C GLY A 354 19.29 -25.12 -8.17
N LYS A 355 18.53 -24.16 -8.75
CA LYS A 355 17.11 -24.35 -9.10
C LYS A 355 16.20 -24.64 -7.88
N ASN A 356 16.57 -24.16 -6.73
CA ASN A 356 15.72 -24.09 -5.54
C ASN A 356 15.56 -22.64 -5.12
N VAL A 357 14.38 -22.30 -4.61
CA VAL A 357 14.11 -21.07 -3.86
C VAL A 357 14.09 -21.39 -2.38
N TYR A 358 14.77 -20.58 -1.60
CA TYR A 358 14.95 -20.73 -0.16
C TYR A 358 14.39 -19.52 0.56
N PHE A 359 13.74 -19.76 1.68
CA PHE A 359 13.42 -18.75 2.68
C PHE A 359 13.85 -19.19 4.06
N ASN A 360 14.51 -18.30 4.79
CA ASN A 360 14.92 -18.46 6.17
C ASN A 360 14.39 -17.27 6.98
N ILE A 361 13.77 -17.57 8.12
CA ILE A 361 13.30 -16.58 9.08
C ILE A 361 14.28 -16.59 10.26
N TYR A 362 14.91 -15.45 10.52
CA TYR A 362 15.82 -15.28 11.64
C TYR A 362 15.21 -14.38 12.70
N GLY A 363 15.51 -14.62 13.96
CA GLY A 363 15.07 -13.86 15.12
C GLY A 363 15.85 -14.26 16.37
N GLU A 364 15.22 -14.17 17.53
CA GLU A 364 15.72 -14.69 18.80
C GLU A 364 15.01 -16.02 19.13
N GLU A 365 15.77 -17.11 19.25
CA GLU A 365 15.18 -18.40 19.60
C GLU A 365 14.84 -18.44 21.10
N THR A 366 13.56 -18.43 21.39
CA THR A 366 13.03 -18.47 22.77
C THR A 366 12.36 -19.81 23.11
N ARG A 367 12.18 -20.67 22.11
CA ARG A 367 11.55 -21.98 22.29
C ARG A 367 12.51 -22.94 23.02
N PRO A 368 12.01 -23.80 23.89
CA PRO A 368 12.84 -24.80 24.57
C PRO A 368 13.57 -25.71 23.56
N ALA A 369 14.85 -25.97 23.77
CA ALA A 369 15.68 -26.74 22.84
C ALA A 369 15.21 -28.22 22.64
N ASN A 370 14.45 -28.77 23.59
CA ASN A 370 13.85 -30.09 23.50
C ASN A 370 12.45 -30.10 22.84
N ARG A 371 11.93 -28.94 22.47
CA ARG A 371 10.66 -28.79 21.77
C ARG A 371 10.88 -28.70 20.25
N LYS A 372 10.15 -29.53 19.51
CA LYS A 372 10.19 -29.53 18.05
C LYS A 372 8.77 -29.40 17.49
N VAL A 373 8.60 -28.54 16.48
CA VAL A 373 7.35 -28.41 15.72
C VAL A 373 7.55 -28.96 14.32
N THR A 374 6.59 -29.77 13.88
CA THR A 374 6.54 -30.32 12.52
C THR A 374 5.15 -30.16 11.95
N TYR A 375 5.06 -30.12 10.62
CA TYR A 375 3.80 -30.00 9.90
C TYR A 375 3.61 -31.25 9.02
N GLU A 376 2.49 -31.92 9.20
CA GLU A 376 2.17 -33.20 8.53
C GLU A 376 0.93 -33.03 7.66
N SER A 377 1.09 -33.26 6.36
CA SER A 377 -0.01 -33.21 5.39
C SER A 377 -0.75 -34.55 5.38
N GLU A 378 -2.07 -34.50 5.44
CA GLU A 378 -2.97 -35.65 5.31
C GLU A 378 -4.00 -35.42 4.20
N VAL A 379 -4.10 -36.37 3.28
CA VAL A 379 -5.20 -36.41 2.30
C VAL A 379 -6.41 -37.09 2.93
N VAL A 380 -7.48 -36.34 3.11
CA VAL A 380 -8.72 -36.81 3.73
C VAL A 380 -9.61 -37.53 2.70
N SER A 381 -9.66 -37.02 1.47
CA SER A 381 -10.39 -37.65 0.37
C SER A 381 -9.83 -37.24 -0.99
N GLU A 382 -10.02 -38.13 -1.96
CA GLU A 382 -9.67 -37.94 -3.36
C GLU A 382 -10.92 -38.00 -4.25
N GLN A 383 -10.92 -37.21 -5.33
CA GLN A 383 -11.96 -37.23 -6.33
C GLN A 383 -11.34 -37.39 -7.72
N ASP A 384 -11.52 -38.57 -8.32
CA ASP A 384 -11.17 -38.80 -9.71
C ASP A 384 -12.26 -38.20 -10.63
N PRO A 385 -11.96 -37.20 -11.46
CA PRO A 385 -12.94 -36.58 -12.35
C PRO A 385 -13.21 -37.39 -13.62
N GLY A 386 -12.45 -38.46 -13.88
CA GLY A 386 -12.56 -39.29 -15.08
C GLY A 386 -12.08 -38.58 -16.36
N THR A 387 -12.60 -39.05 -17.51
CA THR A 387 -12.32 -38.51 -18.85
C THR A 387 -13.61 -37.95 -19.46
N GLN A 388 -13.49 -36.77 -20.06
CA GLN A 388 -14.56 -36.14 -20.85
C GLN A 388 -14.14 -36.15 -22.33
N PHE A 389 -15.02 -36.65 -23.19
CA PHE A 389 -14.83 -36.65 -24.63
C PHE A 389 -15.61 -35.53 -25.26
N VAL A 390 -14.94 -34.75 -26.14
CA VAL A 390 -15.55 -33.58 -26.80
C VAL A 390 -15.46 -33.78 -28.32
N ALA A 391 -16.60 -33.68 -28.98
CA ALA A 391 -16.68 -33.72 -30.43
C ALA A 391 -16.02 -32.48 -31.04
N THR A 392 -15.16 -32.66 -32.04
CA THR A 392 -14.56 -31.58 -32.83
C THR A 392 -14.86 -31.73 -34.32
N GLY A 393 -14.59 -30.64 -35.06
CA GLY A 393 -14.66 -30.66 -36.53
C GLY A 393 -13.48 -31.34 -37.24
N ASP A 394 -12.61 -31.98 -36.50
CA ASP A 394 -11.47 -32.73 -37.06
C ASP A 394 -11.96 -34.00 -37.76
N PRO A 395 -11.13 -34.56 -38.68
CA PRO A 395 -11.50 -35.80 -39.37
C PRO A 395 -11.76 -36.96 -38.43
N VAL A 396 -12.77 -37.78 -38.79
CA VAL A 396 -13.06 -39.05 -38.09
C VAL A 396 -11.82 -39.92 -38.01
N GLY A 397 -11.56 -40.55 -36.88
CA GLY A 397 -10.39 -41.34 -36.60
C GLY A 397 -9.23 -40.55 -35.94
N THR A 398 -9.40 -39.21 -35.74
CA THR A 398 -8.47 -38.39 -35.01
C THR A 398 -8.87 -38.24 -33.53
N MET A 399 -7.88 -38.28 -32.66
CA MET A 399 -8.05 -37.96 -31.24
C MET A 399 -6.86 -37.13 -30.75
N SER A 400 -7.15 -36.13 -29.90
CA SER A 400 -6.11 -35.35 -29.25
C SER A 400 -6.52 -35.05 -27.79
N VAL A 401 -5.53 -34.95 -26.91
CA VAL A 401 -5.76 -34.55 -25.54
C VAL A 401 -5.58 -33.04 -25.44
N SER A 402 -6.64 -32.31 -25.12
CA SER A 402 -6.60 -30.85 -24.95
C SER A 402 -6.41 -30.44 -23.49
N GLN A 403 -6.65 -31.34 -22.54
CA GLN A 403 -6.44 -31.10 -21.12
C GLN A 403 -6.07 -32.40 -20.41
N GLY A 404 -5.06 -32.35 -19.54
CA GLY A 404 -4.69 -33.43 -18.64
C GLY A 404 -5.70 -33.63 -17.51
N LYS A 405 -5.69 -34.80 -16.88
CA LYS A 405 -6.51 -35.09 -15.69
C LYS A 405 -5.89 -34.49 -14.44
N HIS A 406 -6.66 -33.73 -13.67
CA HIS A 406 -6.29 -33.28 -12.33
C HIS A 406 -7.22 -33.88 -11.29
N VAL A 407 -6.67 -34.70 -10.39
CA VAL A 407 -7.41 -35.29 -9.28
C VAL A 407 -7.74 -34.20 -8.26
N GLY A 408 -8.96 -34.18 -7.78
CA GLY A 408 -9.36 -33.30 -6.69
C GLY A 408 -9.00 -33.90 -5.34
N TYR A 409 -8.68 -33.05 -4.39
CA TYR A 409 -8.30 -33.46 -3.02
C TYR A 409 -9.00 -32.61 -1.97
N VAL A 410 -9.39 -33.24 -0.88
CA VAL A 410 -9.59 -32.57 0.41
C VAL A 410 -8.43 -32.99 1.30
N ALA A 411 -7.69 -32.03 1.81
CA ALA A 411 -6.53 -32.28 2.64
C ALA A 411 -6.52 -31.37 3.87
N GLN A 412 -5.77 -31.80 4.88
CA GLN A 412 -5.50 -30.99 6.07
C GLN A 412 -4.02 -31.06 6.45
N LEU A 413 -3.57 -30.00 7.10
CA LEU A 413 -2.22 -29.88 7.63
C LEU A 413 -2.30 -29.97 9.15
N TRP A 414 -1.58 -30.89 9.74
CA TRP A 414 -1.44 -31.05 11.18
C TRP A 414 -0.22 -30.27 11.67
N LYS A 415 -0.38 -29.50 12.73
CA LYS A 415 0.74 -29.01 13.54
C LYS A 415 0.98 -30.05 14.66
N VAL A 416 2.18 -30.58 14.70
CA VAL A 416 2.59 -31.59 15.68
C VAL A 416 3.72 -31.04 16.52
N VAL A 417 3.51 -30.97 17.81
CA VAL A 417 4.53 -30.55 18.78
C VAL A 417 5.04 -31.75 19.55
N THR A 418 6.35 -31.90 19.57
CA THR A 418 7.02 -32.93 20.38
C THR A 418 7.94 -32.30 21.40
N VAL A 419 8.00 -32.86 22.60
CA VAL A 419 8.93 -32.47 23.65
C VAL A 419 9.71 -33.73 24.07
N ASP A 420 11.03 -33.65 24.08
CA ASP A 420 11.91 -34.81 24.33
C ASP A 420 11.61 -36.01 23.41
N GLY A 421 11.15 -35.74 22.17
CA GLY A 421 10.78 -36.77 21.19
C GLY A 421 9.41 -37.43 21.41
N VAL A 422 8.65 -36.99 22.41
CA VAL A 422 7.28 -37.44 22.67
C VAL A 422 6.29 -36.44 22.14
N GLU A 423 5.26 -36.90 21.40
CA GLU A 423 4.18 -36.05 20.92
C GLU A 423 3.38 -35.48 22.10
N GLU A 424 3.38 -34.16 22.24
CA GLU A 424 2.66 -33.41 23.27
C GLU A 424 1.29 -32.93 22.75
N SER A 425 1.26 -32.48 21.51
CA SER A 425 0.01 -32.04 20.87
C SER A 425 0.00 -32.29 19.37
N ARG A 426 -1.19 -32.49 18.86
CA ARG A 426 -1.49 -32.62 17.42
C ARG A 426 -2.81 -31.90 17.14
N GLU A 427 -2.77 -30.87 16.30
CA GLU A 427 -3.96 -30.10 15.95
C GLU A 427 -4.03 -29.83 14.45
N VAL A 428 -5.25 -29.70 13.92
CA VAL A 428 -5.44 -29.32 12.52
C VAL A 428 -5.11 -27.84 12.38
N PHE A 429 -4.00 -27.58 11.69
CA PHE A 429 -3.52 -26.20 11.46
C PHE A 429 -4.30 -25.49 10.35
N ASN A 430 -4.53 -26.17 9.21
CA ASN A 430 -5.38 -25.68 8.14
C ASN A 430 -6.05 -26.82 7.35
N LYS A 431 -7.01 -26.44 6.48
CA LYS A 431 -7.67 -27.34 5.54
C LYS A 431 -7.64 -26.74 4.14
N SER A 432 -7.58 -27.61 3.13
CA SER A 432 -7.53 -27.21 1.73
C SER A 432 -8.43 -28.11 0.88
N THR A 433 -9.07 -27.51 -0.12
CA THR A 433 -9.86 -28.24 -1.12
C THR A 433 -9.34 -27.88 -2.50
N TYR A 434 -8.90 -28.90 -3.23
CA TYR A 434 -8.41 -28.79 -4.60
C TYR A 434 -9.45 -29.35 -5.55
N LYS A 435 -9.80 -28.56 -6.59
CA LYS A 435 -10.82 -28.94 -7.54
C LYS A 435 -10.33 -30.06 -8.46
N ALA A 436 -11.19 -31.03 -8.70
CA ALA A 436 -10.97 -32.02 -9.74
C ALA A 436 -11.24 -31.40 -11.13
N SER A 437 -10.47 -31.80 -12.14
CA SER A 437 -10.67 -31.39 -13.52
C SER A 437 -10.46 -32.59 -14.44
N PRO A 438 -11.44 -32.96 -15.32
CA PRO A 438 -11.38 -34.17 -16.12
C PRO A 438 -10.28 -34.08 -17.19
N LYS A 439 -9.77 -35.22 -17.61
CA LYS A 439 -9.04 -35.30 -18.86
C LYS A 439 -9.98 -34.96 -20.01
N ILE A 440 -9.63 -34.00 -20.86
CA ILE A 440 -10.43 -33.67 -22.03
C ILE A 440 -9.76 -34.29 -23.28
N VAL A 441 -10.52 -35.15 -23.93
CA VAL A 441 -10.12 -35.79 -25.17
C VAL A 441 -11.01 -35.30 -26.30
N ASN A 442 -10.43 -34.57 -27.24
CA ASN A 442 -11.08 -34.14 -28.45
C ASN A 442 -11.18 -35.33 -29.41
N VAL A 443 -12.34 -35.53 -30.02
CA VAL A 443 -12.63 -36.62 -30.96
C VAL A 443 -13.15 -36.04 -32.26
N GLY A 444 -12.46 -36.27 -33.34
CA GLY A 444 -12.86 -35.84 -34.70
C GLY A 444 -14.13 -36.50 -35.16
N THR A 445 -15.07 -35.69 -35.66
CA THR A 445 -16.40 -36.16 -36.11
C THR A 445 -16.67 -35.85 -37.58
N ALA A 446 -15.79 -35.09 -38.25
CA ALA A 446 -16.01 -34.73 -39.64
C ALA A 446 -15.63 -35.89 -40.62
N SER A 447 -16.55 -36.26 -41.52
CA SER A 447 -16.32 -37.23 -42.57
C SER A 447 -17.25 -36.95 -43.75
N GLU A 448 -16.78 -37.25 -44.97
CA GLU A 448 -17.61 -37.27 -46.16
C GLU A 448 -18.59 -38.46 -46.14
N ASP A 449 -18.27 -39.53 -45.40
CA ASP A 449 -19.21 -40.65 -45.13
C ASP A 449 -20.12 -40.34 -43.92
N PRO A 450 -21.42 -40.09 -44.11
CA PRO A 450 -22.36 -39.83 -43.04
C PRO A 450 -22.43 -40.94 -41.99
N ASN A 451 -22.16 -42.20 -42.37
CA ASN A 451 -22.18 -43.32 -41.44
C ASN A 451 -21.02 -43.28 -40.48
N ALA A 452 -19.86 -42.84 -40.94
CA ALA A 452 -18.66 -42.68 -40.10
C ALA A 452 -18.93 -41.61 -39.02
N SER A 453 -19.41 -40.41 -39.41
CA SER A 453 -19.76 -39.34 -38.48
C SER A 453 -20.86 -39.80 -37.50
N ALA A 454 -21.88 -40.52 -37.98
CA ALA A 454 -22.94 -41.04 -37.14
C ALA A 454 -22.45 -42.09 -36.12
N THR A 455 -21.52 -42.96 -36.53
CA THR A 455 -20.92 -43.99 -35.65
C THR A 455 -20.15 -43.35 -34.50
N ILE A 456 -19.29 -42.34 -34.81
CA ILE A 456 -18.56 -41.62 -33.77
C ILE A 456 -19.50 -40.82 -32.86
N GLY A 457 -20.50 -40.14 -33.45
CA GLY A 457 -21.52 -39.42 -32.69
C GLY A 457 -22.32 -40.31 -31.72
N ALA A 458 -22.71 -41.51 -32.19
CA ALA A 458 -23.37 -42.49 -31.34
C ALA A 458 -22.48 -43.03 -30.21
N ALA A 459 -21.20 -43.27 -30.48
CA ALA A 459 -20.22 -43.67 -29.48
C ALA A 459 -20.03 -42.58 -28.42
N LEU A 460 -19.86 -41.32 -28.85
CA LEU A 460 -19.71 -40.16 -27.94
C LEU A 460 -20.96 -40.02 -27.05
N ALA A 461 -22.15 -40.26 -27.58
CA ALA A 461 -23.39 -40.17 -26.80
C ALA A 461 -23.47 -41.22 -25.67
N THR A 462 -22.72 -42.33 -25.75
CA THR A 462 -22.67 -43.33 -24.67
C THR A 462 -21.89 -42.84 -23.43
N GLY A 463 -20.94 -41.93 -23.62
CA GLY A 463 -20.00 -41.53 -22.58
C GLY A 463 -19.04 -42.63 -22.13
N ASP A 464 -19.12 -43.85 -22.75
CA ASP A 464 -18.29 -44.97 -22.38
C ASP A 464 -16.94 -44.92 -23.12
N GLU A 465 -15.85 -44.80 -22.37
CA GLU A 465 -14.49 -44.65 -22.89
C GLU A 465 -14.12 -45.81 -23.85
N GLY A 466 -14.43 -47.04 -23.47
CA GLY A 466 -14.16 -48.22 -24.28
C GLY A 466 -14.86 -48.20 -25.62
N THR A 467 -16.17 -47.83 -25.63
CA THR A 467 -17.00 -47.70 -26.82
C THR A 467 -16.46 -46.61 -27.75
N ILE A 468 -16.05 -45.46 -27.19
CA ILE A 468 -15.50 -44.34 -27.97
C ILE A 468 -14.18 -44.73 -28.64
N TYR A 469 -13.24 -45.30 -27.89
CA TYR A 469 -11.97 -45.78 -28.46
C TYR A 469 -12.17 -46.85 -29.51
N ALA A 470 -13.08 -47.80 -29.29
CA ALA A 470 -13.39 -48.82 -30.27
C ALA A 470 -14.01 -48.27 -31.57
N ALA A 471 -14.86 -47.25 -31.47
CA ALA A 471 -15.45 -46.57 -32.62
C ALA A 471 -14.39 -45.79 -33.41
N VAL A 472 -13.51 -45.02 -32.74
CA VAL A 472 -12.45 -44.26 -33.38
C VAL A 472 -11.43 -45.18 -34.08
N ALA A 473 -11.09 -46.31 -33.44
CA ALA A 473 -10.14 -47.28 -33.99
C ALA A 473 -10.59 -47.86 -35.37
N GLN A 474 -11.89 -47.94 -35.65
CA GLN A 474 -12.43 -48.40 -36.92
C GLN A 474 -12.00 -47.49 -38.08
N PHE A 475 -11.73 -46.22 -37.82
CA PHE A 475 -11.41 -45.23 -38.84
C PHE A 475 -9.94 -44.76 -38.78
N THR A 476 -9.16 -45.14 -37.78
CA THR A 476 -7.76 -44.73 -37.60
C THR A 476 -6.85 -45.25 -38.75
N ALA A 477 -7.18 -46.42 -39.31
CA ALA A 477 -6.42 -47.01 -40.43
C ALA A 477 -6.51 -46.18 -41.73
N ALA A 478 -7.52 -45.29 -41.87
CA ALA A 478 -7.70 -44.44 -43.04
C ALA A 478 -6.89 -43.15 -43.00
N VAL A 479 -6.38 -42.72 -41.82
CA VAL A 479 -5.68 -41.44 -41.60
C VAL A 479 -4.16 -41.58 -41.62
N SER A 480 -3.60 -42.79 -41.70
CA SER A 480 -2.15 -43.04 -41.58
C SER A 480 -1.29 -42.58 -42.77
N THR A 481 -1.77 -41.73 -43.64
CA THR A 481 -1.00 -41.19 -44.79
C THR A 481 -1.03 -39.69 -44.91
N THR A 482 -0.92 -38.93 -43.82
CA THR A 482 -0.39 -37.54 -43.86
C THR A 482 -0.54 -36.89 -42.50
N GLN A 483 0.51 -36.86 -41.72
CA GLN A 483 1.02 -35.66 -41.03
C GLN A 483 2.03 -36.02 -39.93
N GLU A 484 3.23 -35.54 -40.14
CA GLU A 484 4.24 -35.41 -39.08
C GLU A 484 3.78 -34.42 -38.03
N GLN A 485 4.09 -34.74 -36.78
CA GLN A 485 3.81 -33.99 -35.59
C GLN A 485 4.28 -32.53 -35.59
N PRO A 486 3.56 -31.68 -34.84
CA PRO A 486 4.23 -30.89 -33.82
C PRO A 486 3.41 -30.84 -32.53
N ALA A 487 3.68 -31.68 -31.60
CA ALA A 487 3.10 -31.60 -30.24
C ALA A 487 4.12 -32.02 -29.16
N GLU A 488 5.29 -31.37 -29.18
CA GLU A 488 6.34 -31.66 -28.21
C GLU A 488 6.63 -30.50 -27.23
N ASN A 489 5.84 -29.41 -27.26
CA ASN A 489 6.10 -28.25 -26.38
C ASN A 489 5.09 -28.01 -25.26
N GLN A 490 3.99 -28.78 -25.17
CA GLN A 490 3.05 -28.63 -24.04
C GLN A 490 3.38 -29.53 -22.85
N SER A 491 4.09 -30.66 -23.08
CA SER A 491 4.41 -31.60 -22.01
C SER A 491 5.51 -31.12 -21.06
N ALA A 492 6.37 -30.22 -21.49
CA ALA A 492 7.45 -29.70 -20.63
C ALA A 492 6.96 -28.67 -19.60
N GLU A 493 6.00 -27.82 -19.96
CA GLU A 493 5.41 -26.86 -19.00
C GLU A 493 4.44 -27.52 -18.03
N GLU A 494 3.66 -28.51 -18.48
CA GLU A 494 2.83 -29.32 -17.58
C GLU A 494 3.67 -30.18 -16.63
N GLN A 495 4.80 -30.75 -17.10
CA GLN A 495 5.75 -31.46 -16.24
C GLN A 495 6.57 -30.51 -15.34
N ALA A 496 6.80 -29.27 -15.77
CA ALA A 496 7.45 -28.24 -14.94
C ALA A 496 6.61 -27.85 -13.72
N ILE A 497 5.29 -28.01 -13.82
CA ILE A 497 4.36 -27.78 -12.71
C ILE A 497 4.16 -29.06 -11.90
N VAL A 498 4.43 -30.24 -12.47
CA VAL A 498 4.29 -31.60 -11.92
C VAL A 498 5.66 -32.29 -11.68
N GLY A 499 6.66 -31.55 -11.24
CA GLY A 499 7.97 -32.13 -10.89
C GLY A 499 7.92 -33.00 -9.62
N ASP A 500 8.57 -34.15 -9.68
CA ASP A 500 8.67 -35.15 -8.62
C ASP A 500 9.40 -34.57 -7.39
N GLY A 501 8.61 -34.08 -6.41
CA GLY A 501 9.11 -33.40 -5.22
C GLY A 501 9.45 -34.38 -4.10
N GLN A 502 10.67 -34.87 -4.05
CA GLN A 502 11.22 -35.39 -2.81
C GLN A 502 11.50 -34.22 -1.86
N VAL A 503 10.62 -34.03 -0.90
CA VAL A 503 10.81 -33.07 0.20
C VAL A 503 11.71 -33.71 1.23
N ASP A 504 12.99 -33.38 1.24
CA ASP A 504 13.91 -33.74 2.31
C ASP A 504 13.71 -32.81 3.50
N VAL A 505 12.90 -33.23 4.46
CA VAL A 505 12.66 -32.52 5.73
C VAL A 505 13.71 -33.01 6.74
N SER A 506 14.97 -32.87 6.42
CA SER A 506 16.06 -33.08 7.38
C SER A 506 16.83 -31.77 7.54
N GLY A 507 16.40 -30.98 8.53
CA GLY A 507 17.26 -29.96 9.11
C GLY A 507 18.42 -30.69 9.82
N ASP A 508 19.48 -30.97 9.08
CA ASP A 508 20.73 -31.44 9.66
C ASP A 508 21.44 -30.24 10.30
N ASN A 509 21.39 -30.21 11.62
CA ASN A 509 22.19 -29.34 12.47
C ASN A 509 23.63 -29.88 12.50
N GLY A 510 24.36 -29.73 11.39
CA GLY A 510 25.76 -30.10 11.27
C GLY A 510 26.67 -28.89 11.51
N GLY A 511 26.88 -28.54 12.77
CA GLY A 511 28.08 -27.79 13.13
C GLY A 511 29.32 -28.66 12.99
N ASN A 512 30.36 -28.06 12.33
CA ASN A 512 31.80 -28.18 12.66
C ASN A 512 32.57 -27.53 11.51
N GLY A 513 33.44 -26.55 11.77
CA GLY A 513 34.72 -26.74 12.47
C GLY A 513 35.82 -27.15 11.50
N GLN A 514 36.39 -26.19 10.81
CA GLN A 514 37.81 -25.82 10.72
C GLN A 514 37.96 -24.61 9.79
#